data_9e52c7183156a1f7b74a3c721f649e57
#
_entry.id   9e52c7183156a1f7b74a3c721f649e57
#
_cell.length_a   1.000
_cell.length_b   1.000
_cell.length_c   1.000
_cell.angle_alpha   90.00
_cell.angle_beta   90.00
_cell.angle_gamma   90.00
#
_symmetry.space_group_name_H-M   'P 1'
#
loop_
_entity.id
_entity.type
_entity.pdbx_description
1 polymer ?
#
loop_
_entity_poly.entity_id
_entity_poly.type
_entity_poly.pdbx_seq_one_letter_code
_entity_poly.pdbx_strand_id
1 'polypeptide(L)'
;PRHVLGAGALAALAIAAGFTALFLPPVRSVPALMTWAGGALVLTYTAYSLLAITHQAWGAMLGGDELQRGRLVAWREGMGLIGVLLAAMAPGLLGMPATALLLAGALALCWLAWTYSPRPAPAAAHGAVAAPTPERPSLWHPLRRSAFRRLLAVFMLNGLASAIPATLVLFFVQDQLQAPRDLEPVFLGLYFLSAAVSLPLWMRGVRRLGLARAWLAGIVLAVLAFAGAATLGPGDSTAFLIVCALSGAALGTDLALPGALLAGVIADSGDRGHAEGTYFGWWNVAVKLNL
;
A
#
# COMPACT_ATOMS: atom_id res chain seq x y z
N PRO A 1 14.02 -16.43 9.68
CA PRO A 1 12.55 -16.33 9.79
C PRO A 1 12.06 -15.89 11.17
N ARG A 2 12.58 -16.50 12.27
CA ARG A 2 12.15 -16.17 13.65
C ARG A 2 12.37 -14.71 14.03
N HIS A 3 13.51 -14.11 13.63
CA HIS A 3 13.81 -12.70 13.90
C HIS A 3 12.84 -11.74 13.17
N VAL A 4 12.39 -12.10 11.97
CA VAL A 4 11.43 -11.30 11.19
C VAL A 4 10.05 -11.31 11.87
N LEU A 5 9.59 -12.48 12.32
CA LEU A 5 8.33 -12.61 13.06
C LEU A 5 8.39 -11.87 14.41
N GLY A 6 9.54 -11.92 15.11
CA GLY A 6 9.75 -11.16 16.34
C GLY A 6 9.72 -9.65 16.10
N ALA A 7 10.40 -9.17 15.04
CA ALA A 7 10.34 -7.76 14.65
C ALA A 7 8.93 -7.33 14.27
N GLY A 8 8.17 -8.19 13.57
CA GLY A 8 6.77 -7.96 13.25
C GLY A 8 5.88 -7.85 14.48
N ALA A 9 6.08 -8.70 15.49
CA ALA A 9 5.36 -8.61 16.76
C ALA A 9 5.63 -7.29 17.49
N LEU A 10 6.90 -6.91 17.61
CA LEU A 10 7.31 -5.65 18.24
C LEU A 10 6.72 -4.45 17.51
N ALA A 11 6.75 -4.47 16.17
CA ALA A 11 6.17 -3.42 15.35
C ALA A 11 4.64 -3.34 15.54
N ALA A 12 3.93 -4.47 15.56
CA ALA A 12 2.49 -4.50 15.80
C ALA A 12 2.12 -3.94 17.18
N LEU A 13 2.86 -4.31 18.22
CA LEU A 13 2.67 -3.76 19.57
C LEU A 13 2.95 -2.25 19.61
N ALA A 14 4.02 -1.79 18.95
CA ALA A 14 4.36 -0.37 18.88
C ALA A 14 3.31 0.44 18.11
N ILE A 15 2.71 -0.10 17.04
CA ILE A 15 1.59 0.53 16.33
C ILE A 15 0.37 0.65 17.24
N ALA A 16 -0.02 -0.43 17.91
CA ALA A 16 -1.17 -0.41 18.83
C ALA A 16 -0.98 0.59 19.97
N ALA A 17 0.21 0.60 20.59
CA ALA A 17 0.55 1.53 21.65
C ALA A 17 0.59 2.99 21.15
N GLY A 18 1.24 3.24 19.99
CA GLY A 18 1.34 4.56 19.39
C GLY A 18 -0.01 5.12 18.96
N PHE A 19 -0.88 4.29 18.38
CA PHE A 19 -2.25 4.68 18.03
C PHE A 19 -3.05 5.04 19.30
N THR A 20 -2.98 4.20 20.33
CA THR A 20 -3.66 4.46 21.60
C THR A 20 -3.14 5.75 22.24
N ALA A 21 -1.83 5.95 22.26
CA ALA A 21 -1.21 7.16 22.80
C ALA A 21 -1.62 8.43 22.02
N LEU A 22 -1.77 8.33 20.70
CA LEU A 22 -2.14 9.45 19.83
C LEU A 22 -3.59 9.89 20.05
N PHE A 23 -4.52 8.94 20.13
CA PHE A 23 -5.95 9.23 20.19
C PHE A 23 -6.53 9.26 21.60
N LEU A 24 -5.80 8.73 22.58
CA LEU A 24 -6.16 8.76 24.01
C LEU A 24 -5.02 9.39 24.84
N PRO A 25 -4.68 10.67 24.59
CA PRO A 25 -3.56 11.32 25.28
C PRO A 25 -3.85 11.54 26.77
N PRO A 26 -2.88 11.25 27.66
CA PRO A 26 -3.02 11.51 29.10
C PRO A 26 -2.76 12.98 29.45
N VAL A 27 -2.28 13.79 28.50
CA VAL A 27 -1.89 15.20 28.70
C VAL A 27 -2.95 16.14 28.12
N ARG A 28 -3.10 17.34 28.74
CA ARG A 28 -4.15 18.29 28.37
C ARG A 28 -3.62 19.69 27.99
N SER A 29 -2.38 20.04 28.35
CA SER A 29 -1.82 21.33 27.95
C SER A 29 -1.37 21.28 26.47
N VAL A 30 -1.58 22.36 25.73
CA VAL A 30 -1.28 22.43 24.30
C VAL A 30 0.19 22.09 23.98
N PRO A 31 1.20 22.64 24.69
CA PRO A 31 2.60 22.29 24.42
C PRO A 31 2.91 20.80 24.69
N ALA A 32 2.37 20.26 25.82
CA ALA A 32 2.56 18.84 26.12
C ALA A 32 1.84 17.94 25.13
N LEU A 33 0.67 18.33 24.64
CA LEU A 33 -0.08 17.58 23.62
C LEU A 33 0.67 17.54 22.29
N MET A 34 1.29 18.65 21.87
CA MET A 34 2.08 18.70 20.64
C MET A 34 3.31 17.78 20.71
N THR A 35 4.06 17.82 21.82
CA THR A 35 5.23 16.95 21.99
C THR A 35 4.83 15.49 22.13
N TRP A 36 3.76 15.18 22.84
CA TRP A 36 3.19 13.85 22.98
C TRP A 36 2.73 13.29 21.62
N ALA A 37 1.93 14.05 20.86
CA ALA A 37 1.44 13.66 19.55
C ALA A 37 2.60 13.46 18.56
N GLY A 38 3.60 14.35 18.57
CA GLY A 38 4.80 14.20 17.76
C GLY A 38 5.55 12.90 18.05
N GLY A 39 5.77 12.58 19.33
CA GLY A 39 6.39 11.31 19.73
C GLY A 39 5.57 10.08 19.34
N ALA A 40 4.25 10.11 19.58
CA ALA A 40 3.35 9.03 19.20
C ALA A 40 3.29 8.83 17.68
N LEU A 41 3.29 9.89 16.88
CA LEU A 41 3.35 9.82 15.42
C LEU A 41 4.66 9.19 14.95
N VAL A 42 5.81 9.65 15.45
CA VAL A 42 7.12 9.09 15.07
C VAL A 42 7.17 7.60 15.40
N LEU A 43 6.72 7.20 16.60
CA LEU A 43 6.65 5.78 16.98
C LEU A 43 5.77 4.98 16.03
N THR A 44 4.53 5.44 15.79
CA THR A 44 3.56 4.73 14.95
C THR A 44 4.03 4.61 13.51
N TYR A 45 4.51 5.70 12.90
CA TYR A 45 4.99 5.70 11.52
C TYR A 45 6.25 4.84 11.33
N THR A 46 7.18 4.86 12.30
CA THR A 46 8.38 4.02 12.26
C THR A 46 8.02 2.54 12.38
N ALA A 47 7.16 2.21 13.34
CA ALA A 47 6.69 0.83 13.54
C ALA A 47 5.89 0.33 12.32
N TYR A 48 4.99 1.15 11.77
CA TYR A 48 4.26 0.82 10.54
C TYR A 48 5.21 0.58 9.36
N SER A 49 6.22 1.41 9.17
CA SER A 49 7.21 1.24 8.11
C SER A 49 7.98 -0.07 8.25
N LEU A 50 8.40 -0.39 9.49
CA LEU A 50 9.09 -1.66 9.77
C LEU A 50 8.20 -2.86 9.47
N LEU A 51 6.93 -2.82 9.90
CA LEU A 51 5.97 -3.88 9.65
C LEU A 51 5.70 -4.05 8.15
N ALA A 52 5.47 -2.94 7.43
CA ALA A 52 5.20 -2.94 6.00
C ALA A 52 6.38 -3.52 5.22
N ILE A 53 7.62 -3.05 5.49
CA ILE A 53 8.83 -3.51 4.80
C ILE A 53 9.05 -5.00 5.06
N THR A 54 8.96 -5.44 6.31
CA THR A 54 9.23 -6.84 6.67
C THR A 54 8.18 -7.80 6.09
N HIS A 55 6.91 -7.40 6.12
CA HIS A 55 5.82 -8.20 5.56
C HIS A 55 5.89 -8.28 4.02
N GLN A 56 6.19 -7.16 3.34
CA GLN A 56 6.34 -7.12 1.90
C GLN A 56 7.56 -7.93 1.44
N ALA A 57 8.70 -7.79 2.13
CA ALA A 57 9.89 -8.58 1.86
C ALA A 57 9.63 -10.09 2.04
N TRP A 58 8.89 -10.48 3.08
CA TRP A 58 8.47 -11.87 3.28
C TRP A 58 7.66 -12.39 2.09
N GLY A 59 6.66 -11.63 1.64
CA GLY A 59 5.85 -11.98 0.46
C GLY A 59 6.69 -12.15 -0.80
N ALA A 60 7.65 -11.25 -1.04
CA ALA A 60 8.56 -11.33 -2.19
C ALA A 60 9.48 -12.56 -2.14
N MET A 61 9.93 -12.94 -0.95
CA MET A 61 10.76 -14.15 -0.75
C MET A 61 10.01 -15.46 -1.01
N LEU A 62 8.67 -15.49 -0.92
CA LEU A 62 7.89 -16.69 -1.25
C LEU A 62 8.02 -17.06 -2.74
N GLY A 63 8.30 -16.11 -3.60
CA GLY A 63 8.58 -16.32 -5.02
C GLY A 63 7.34 -16.54 -5.87
N GLY A 64 7.50 -17.42 -6.87
CA GLY A 64 6.45 -17.70 -7.84
C GLY A 64 6.60 -16.92 -9.14
N ASP A 65 5.69 -17.21 -10.08
CA ASP A 65 5.58 -16.50 -11.34
C ASP A 65 4.94 -15.10 -11.17
N GLU A 66 4.84 -14.33 -12.24
CA GLU A 66 4.23 -12.99 -12.22
C GLU A 66 2.80 -13.01 -11.69
N LEU A 67 2.02 -14.02 -12.04
CA LEU A 67 0.63 -14.15 -11.63
C LEU A 67 0.52 -14.42 -10.12
N GLN A 68 1.38 -15.29 -9.59
CA GLN A 68 1.39 -15.62 -8.15
C GLN A 68 1.81 -14.39 -7.33
N ARG A 69 2.84 -13.66 -7.78
CA ARG A 69 3.25 -12.39 -7.14
C ARG A 69 2.14 -11.36 -7.17
N GLY A 70 1.49 -11.19 -8.33
CA GLY A 70 0.34 -10.30 -8.48
C GLY A 70 -0.81 -10.67 -7.56
N ARG A 71 -1.15 -11.95 -7.45
CA ARG A 71 -2.21 -12.44 -6.55
C ARG A 71 -1.89 -12.18 -5.07
N LEU A 72 -0.65 -12.42 -4.64
CA LEU A 72 -0.23 -12.16 -3.25
C LEU A 72 -0.43 -10.68 -2.89
N VAL A 73 0.00 -9.78 -3.77
CA VAL A 73 -0.16 -8.33 -3.55
C VAL A 73 -1.64 -7.95 -3.64
N ALA A 74 -2.40 -8.44 -4.63
CA ALA A 74 -3.82 -8.14 -4.79
C ALA A 74 -4.66 -8.56 -3.56
N TRP A 75 -4.40 -9.74 -2.99
CA TRP A 75 -5.06 -10.15 -1.76
C TRP A 75 -4.73 -9.25 -0.57
N ARG A 76 -3.44 -8.89 -0.42
CA ARG A 76 -3.02 -7.97 0.63
C ARG A 76 -3.71 -6.61 0.50
N GLU A 77 -3.71 -6.02 -0.70
CA GLU A 77 -4.31 -4.71 -0.94
C GLU A 77 -5.83 -4.76 -0.83
N GLY A 78 -6.47 -5.82 -1.31
CA GLY A 78 -7.91 -6.02 -1.16
C GLY A 78 -8.34 -6.10 0.31
N MET A 79 -7.61 -6.84 1.14
CA MET A 79 -7.84 -6.87 2.59
C MET A 79 -7.53 -5.52 3.24
N GLY A 80 -6.53 -4.78 2.72
CA GLY A 80 -6.21 -3.42 3.15
C GLY A 80 -7.37 -2.45 2.90
N LEU A 81 -8.03 -2.51 1.74
CA LEU A 81 -9.20 -1.69 1.43
C LEU A 81 -10.38 -1.98 2.39
N ILE A 82 -10.63 -3.24 2.70
CA ILE A 82 -11.62 -3.62 3.73
C ILE A 82 -11.23 -3.00 5.08
N GLY A 83 -9.96 -3.08 5.44
CA GLY A 83 -9.44 -2.47 6.67
C GLY A 83 -9.63 -0.96 6.72
N VAL A 84 -9.42 -0.26 5.61
CA VAL A 84 -9.64 1.20 5.50
C VAL A 84 -11.12 1.54 5.74
N LEU A 85 -12.05 0.80 5.11
CA LEU A 85 -13.48 1.02 5.31
C LEU A 85 -13.90 0.80 6.77
N LEU A 86 -13.44 -0.30 7.38
CA LEU A 86 -13.71 -0.58 8.80
C LEU A 86 -13.12 0.50 9.72
N ALA A 87 -11.88 0.93 9.46
CA ALA A 87 -11.22 1.95 10.24
C ALA A 87 -11.90 3.33 10.12
N ALA A 88 -12.43 3.67 8.95
CA ALA A 88 -13.18 4.91 8.75
C ALA A 88 -14.50 4.95 9.52
N MET A 89 -15.17 3.81 9.66
CA MET A 89 -16.46 3.71 10.34
C MET A 89 -16.33 3.49 11.85
N ALA A 90 -15.29 2.81 12.30
CA ALA A 90 -15.16 2.35 13.68
C ALA A 90 -15.22 3.47 14.74
N PRO A 91 -14.55 4.63 14.58
CA PRO A 91 -14.63 5.71 15.59
C PRO A 91 -16.02 6.26 15.78
N GLY A 92 -16.78 6.39 14.69
CA GLY A 92 -18.17 6.89 14.74
C GLY A 92 -19.17 5.90 15.34
N LEU A 93 -18.96 4.59 15.11
CA LEU A 93 -19.87 3.56 15.57
C LEU A 93 -19.55 3.04 16.97
N LEU A 94 -18.27 2.91 17.30
CA LEU A 94 -17.80 2.23 18.51
C LEU A 94 -17.14 3.18 19.52
N GLY A 95 -16.79 4.38 19.08
CA GLY A 95 -15.96 5.31 19.84
C GLY A 95 -14.46 4.97 19.77
N MET A 96 -13.63 5.94 20.14
CA MET A 96 -12.18 5.84 19.97
C MET A 96 -11.51 4.73 20.82
N PRO A 97 -11.90 4.51 22.10
CA PRO A 97 -11.31 3.43 22.89
C PRO A 97 -11.56 2.04 22.30
N ALA A 98 -12.80 1.77 21.83
CA ALA A 98 -13.12 0.49 21.20
C ALA A 98 -12.44 0.33 19.83
N THR A 99 -12.25 1.43 19.09
CA THR A 99 -11.47 1.42 17.84
C THR A 99 -10.01 1.05 18.09
N ALA A 100 -9.40 1.57 19.16
CA ALA A 100 -8.03 1.20 19.53
C ALA A 100 -7.90 -0.30 19.90
N LEU A 101 -8.88 -0.85 20.63
CA LEU A 101 -8.94 -2.27 20.94
C LEU A 101 -9.16 -3.13 19.68
N LEU A 102 -10.02 -2.69 18.77
CA LEU A 102 -10.24 -3.35 17.47
C LEU A 102 -8.95 -3.41 16.64
N LEU A 103 -8.22 -2.29 16.57
CA LEU A 103 -6.93 -2.24 15.89
C LEU A 103 -5.91 -3.19 16.54
N ALA A 104 -5.79 -3.18 17.86
CA ALA A 104 -4.87 -4.06 18.58
C ALA A 104 -5.22 -5.54 18.35
N GLY A 105 -6.51 -5.90 18.41
CA GLY A 105 -7.01 -7.24 18.13
C GLY A 105 -6.74 -7.66 16.69
N ALA A 106 -6.99 -6.80 15.71
CA ALA A 106 -6.71 -7.04 14.31
C ALA A 106 -5.20 -7.26 14.04
N LEU A 107 -4.33 -6.44 14.64
CA LEU A 107 -2.88 -6.58 14.55
C LEU A 107 -2.42 -7.92 15.15
N ALA A 108 -2.94 -8.30 16.32
CA ALA A 108 -2.63 -9.58 16.96
C ALA A 108 -3.08 -10.77 16.09
N LEU A 109 -4.30 -10.72 15.55
CA LEU A 109 -4.84 -11.74 14.67
C LEU A 109 -4.02 -11.87 13.36
N CYS A 110 -3.69 -10.74 12.73
CA CYS A 110 -2.86 -10.71 11.52
C CYS A 110 -1.46 -11.24 11.79
N TRP A 111 -0.84 -10.86 12.92
CA TRP A 111 0.46 -11.40 13.29
C TRP A 111 0.40 -12.92 13.54
N LEU A 112 -0.63 -13.40 14.25
CA LEU A 112 -0.84 -14.83 14.46
C LEU A 112 -0.99 -15.56 13.12
N ALA A 113 -1.83 -15.05 12.21
CA ALA A 113 -1.98 -15.61 10.86
C ALA A 113 -0.64 -15.64 10.11
N TRP A 114 0.18 -14.59 10.26
CA TRP A 114 1.51 -14.55 9.65
C TRP A 114 2.44 -15.67 10.18
N THR A 115 2.34 -16.02 11.47
CA THR A 115 3.15 -17.14 12.03
C THR A 115 2.84 -18.49 11.38
N TYR A 116 1.62 -18.67 10.88
CA TYR A 116 1.18 -19.88 10.15
C TYR A 116 1.43 -19.80 8.64
N SER A 117 1.89 -18.66 8.12
CA SER A 117 2.14 -18.50 6.68
C SER A 117 3.33 -19.38 6.23
N PRO A 118 3.38 -19.76 4.93
CA PRO A 118 4.51 -20.46 4.36
C PRO A 118 5.82 -19.73 4.66
N ARG A 119 6.84 -20.50 5.06
CA ARG A 119 8.18 -19.91 5.31
C ARG A 119 8.91 -19.77 3.99
N PRO A 120 9.56 -18.61 3.73
CA PRO A 120 10.43 -18.49 2.59
C PRO A 120 11.49 -19.58 2.62
N ALA A 121 11.65 -20.28 1.49
CA ALA A 121 12.73 -21.25 1.35
C ALA A 121 14.08 -20.52 1.53
N PRO A 122 15.08 -21.15 2.18
CA PRO A 122 16.44 -20.64 2.12
C PRO A 122 16.82 -20.47 0.66
N ALA A 123 17.52 -19.38 0.33
CA ALA A 123 18.05 -19.19 -1.01
C ALA A 123 18.84 -20.45 -1.37
N ALA A 124 18.32 -21.24 -2.33
CA ALA A 124 18.99 -22.45 -2.75
C ALA A 124 20.37 -22.01 -3.27
N ALA A 125 21.42 -22.51 -2.62
CA ALA A 125 22.77 -22.36 -3.11
C ALA A 125 22.87 -23.15 -4.42
N HIS A 126 22.52 -22.48 -5.53
CA HIS A 126 22.75 -23.04 -6.85
C HIS A 126 24.24 -23.04 -7.07
N GLY A 127 24.89 -24.17 -6.71
CA GLY A 127 26.24 -24.53 -7.18
C GLY A 127 27.39 -23.59 -6.81
N ALA A 128 27.30 -22.80 -5.76
CA ALA A 128 28.39 -21.94 -5.35
C ALA A 128 29.26 -22.65 -4.31
N VAL A 129 30.51 -22.94 -4.69
CA VAL A 129 31.67 -23.07 -3.79
C VAL A 129 31.51 -22.05 -2.66
N ALA A 130 31.73 -22.46 -1.42
CA ALA A 130 31.58 -21.62 -0.22
C ALA A 130 32.15 -20.21 -0.43
N ALA A 131 31.29 -19.27 -0.80
CA ALA A 131 31.63 -17.87 -0.90
C ALA A 131 31.69 -17.29 0.53
N PRO A 132 32.58 -16.33 0.79
CA PRO A 132 32.65 -15.64 2.08
C PRO A 132 31.27 -15.15 2.49
N THR A 133 31.01 -15.16 3.80
CA THR A 133 29.75 -14.66 4.41
C THR A 133 29.23 -13.44 3.65
N PRO A 134 27.99 -13.48 3.11
CA PRO A 134 27.50 -12.38 2.30
C PRO A 134 27.48 -11.12 3.15
N GLU A 135 28.33 -10.15 2.77
CA GLU A 135 28.29 -8.81 3.35
C GLU A 135 26.85 -8.30 3.23
N ARG A 136 26.33 -7.69 4.29
CA ARG A 136 24.98 -7.09 4.26
C ARG A 136 24.94 -6.11 3.08
N PRO A 137 23.99 -6.26 2.14
CA PRO A 137 23.93 -5.38 0.99
C PRO A 137 23.84 -3.92 1.44
N SER A 138 24.65 -3.06 0.83
CA SER A 138 24.61 -1.63 1.09
C SER A 138 23.20 -1.09 0.87
N LEU A 139 22.76 -0.12 1.69
CA LEU A 139 21.47 0.55 1.52
C LEU A 139 21.31 1.14 0.11
N TRP A 140 22.41 1.52 -0.54
CA TRP A 140 22.42 2.09 -1.89
C TRP A 140 22.43 1.03 -3.00
N HIS A 141 22.51 -0.27 -2.65
CA HIS A 141 22.58 -1.35 -3.63
C HIS A 141 21.41 -1.34 -4.64
N PRO A 142 20.13 -1.21 -4.23
CA PRO A 142 19.02 -1.17 -5.18
C PRO A 142 19.12 -0.04 -6.19
N LEU A 143 19.60 1.14 -5.76
CA LEU A 143 19.72 2.32 -6.62
C LEU A 143 20.81 2.17 -7.69
N ARG A 144 21.71 1.20 -7.57
CA ARG A 144 22.68 0.86 -8.63
C ARG A 144 22.06 0.02 -9.74
N ARG A 145 20.91 -0.64 -9.49
CA ARG A 145 20.22 -1.46 -10.48
C ARG A 145 19.33 -0.60 -11.37
N SER A 146 19.59 -0.61 -12.69
CA SER A 146 18.84 0.22 -13.64
C SER A 146 17.36 -0.14 -13.70
N ALA A 147 17.03 -1.45 -13.61
CA ALA A 147 15.64 -1.93 -13.59
C ALA A 147 14.87 -1.36 -12.39
N PHE A 148 15.48 -1.35 -11.19
CA PHE A 148 14.85 -0.76 -10.00
C PHE A 148 14.66 0.75 -10.15
N ARG A 149 15.67 1.49 -10.61
CA ARG A 149 15.55 2.94 -10.82
C ARG A 149 14.43 3.30 -11.78
N ARG A 150 14.31 2.55 -12.90
CA ARG A 150 13.23 2.77 -13.88
C ARG A 150 11.85 2.51 -13.27
N LEU A 151 11.70 1.38 -12.57
CA LEU A 151 10.44 1.05 -11.89
C LEU A 151 10.08 2.12 -10.84
N LEU A 152 11.06 2.52 -10.02
CA LEU A 152 10.88 3.54 -8.98
C LEU A 152 10.48 4.89 -9.59
N ALA A 153 11.13 5.31 -10.68
CA ALA A 153 10.82 6.56 -11.37
C ALA A 153 9.39 6.56 -11.94
N VAL A 154 8.99 5.46 -12.60
CA VAL A 154 7.61 5.34 -13.12
C VAL A 154 6.60 5.36 -11.96
N PHE A 155 6.88 4.64 -10.88
CA PHE A 155 6.02 4.61 -9.70
C PHE A 155 5.88 5.99 -9.05
N MET A 156 6.98 6.74 -8.90
CA MET A 156 6.96 8.10 -8.36
C MET A 156 6.18 9.07 -9.25
N LEU A 157 6.40 9.02 -10.56
CA LEU A 157 5.67 9.89 -11.50
C LEU A 157 4.18 9.58 -11.52
N ASN A 158 3.81 8.30 -11.54
CA ASN A 158 2.42 7.88 -11.50
C ASN A 158 1.76 8.27 -10.17
N GLY A 159 2.44 8.07 -9.04
CA GLY A 159 1.94 8.45 -7.72
C GLY A 159 1.73 9.97 -7.59
N LEU A 160 2.69 10.78 -8.07
CA LEU A 160 2.56 12.23 -8.09
C LEU A 160 1.38 12.67 -8.98
N ALA A 161 1.23 12.07 -10.16
CA ALA A 161 0.10 12.35 -11.05
C ALA A 161 -1.25 11.98 -10.41
N SER A 162 -1.31 10.88 -9.66
CA SER A 162 -2.53 10.43 -8.97
C SER A 162 -2.84 11.26 -7.71
N ALA A 163 -1.83 11.84 -7.05
CA ALA A 163 -2.02 12.69 -5.88
C ALA A 163 -2.77 13.98 -6.21
N ILE A 164 -2.59 14.54 -7.41
CA ILE A 164 -3.26 15.77 -7.84
C ILE A 164 -4.80 15.61 -7.82
N PRO A 165 -5.42 14.68 -8.56
CA PRO A 165 -6.86 14.50 -8.50
C PRO A 165 -7.34 14.03 -7.11
N ALA A 166 -6.55 13.25 -6.37
CA ALA A 166 -6.92 12.81 -5.03
C ALA A 166 -7.05 13.98 -4.04
N THR A 167 -6.20 15.00 -4.14
CA THR A 167 -6.28 16.19 -3.29
C THR A 167 -7.36 17.17 -3.74
N LEU A 168 -7.65 17.21 -5.04
CA LEU A 168 -8.59 18.19 -5.62
C LEU A 168 -10.03 17.67 -5.73
N VAL A 169 -10.27 16.37 -5.53
CA VAL A 169 -11.57 15.75 -5.78
C VAL A 169 -12.71 16.41 -5.00
N LEU A 170 -12.52 16.76 -3.74
CA LEU A 170 -13.56 17.39 -2.91
C LEU A 170 -13.89 18.80 -3.41
N PHE A 171 -12.88 19.60 -3.80
CA PHE A 171 -13.09 20.91 -4.41
C PHE A 171 -13.81 20.77 -5.75
N PHE A 172 -13.41 19.81 -6.58
CA PHE A 172 -14.09 19.53 -7.84
C PHE A 172 -15.57 19.19 -7.65
N VAL A 173 -15.89 18.35 -6.69
CA VAL A 173 -17.27 17.95 -6.38
C VAL A 173 -18.10 19.13 -5.85
N GLN A 174 -17.51 19.97 -5.00
CA GLN A 174 -18.23 21.09 -4.38
C GLN A 174 -18.32 22.31 -5.32
N ASP A 175 -17.23 22.69 -5.97
CA ASP A 175 -17.14 23.95 -6.72
C ASP A 175 -17.53 23.79 -8.19
N GLN A 176 -17.08 22.69 -8.85
CA GLN A 176 -17.31 22.46 -10.28
C GLN A 176 -18.61 21.70 -10.55
N LEU A 177 -18.83 20.56 -9.87
CA LEU A 177 -20.06 19.79 -10.04
C LEU A 177 -21.24 20.36 -9.27
N GLN A 178 -20.98 21.17 -8.25
CA GLN A 178 -22.01 21.70 -7.33
C GLN A 178 -22.92 20.58 -6.79
N ALA A 179 -22.34 19.41 -6.55
CA ALA A 179 -23.08 18.24 -6.11
C ALA A 179 -23.53 18.37 -4.64
N PRO A 180 -24.68 17.82 -4.27
CA PRO A 180 -25.11 17.72 -2.88
C PRO A 180 -24.07 16.98 -2.03
N ARG A 181 -23.83 17.47 -0.80
CA ARG A 181 -22.80 16.92 0.10
C ARG A 181 -23.02 15.46 0.50
N ASP A 182 -24.25 15.01 0.46
CA ASP A 182 -24.64 13.61 0.71
C ASP A 182 -24.15 12.64 -0.39
N LEU A 183 -23.78 13.15 -1.58
CA LEU A 183 -23.20 12.35 -2.64
C LEU A 183 -21.68 12.15 -2.50
N GLU A 184 -20.95 12.95 -1.70
CA GLU A 184 -19.51 12.81 -1.52
C GLU A 184 -19.11 11.40 -1.02
N PRO A 185 -19.77 10.85 0.01
CA PRO A 185 -19.47 9.47 0.44
C PRO A 185 -19.79 8.42 -0.62
N VAL A 186 -20.80 8.67 -1.48
CA VAL A 186 -21.17 7.76 -2.57
C VAL A 186 -20.08 7.72 -3.64
N PHE A 187 -19.54 8.87 -4.02
CA PHE A 187 -18.43 8.96 -4.97
C PHE A 187 -17.20 8.22 -4.46
N LEU A 188 -16.77 8.48 -3.23
CA LEU A 188 -15.63 7.82 -2.61
C LEU A 188 -15.88 6.33 -2.40
N GLY A 189 -17.09 5.96 -1.97
CA GLY A 189 -17.49 4.57 -1.80
C GLY A 189 -17.42 3.78 -3.11
N LEU A 190 -17.97 4.34 -4.18
CA LEU A 190 -17.91 3.72 -5.52
C LEU A 190 -16.48 3.61 -6.04
N TYR A 191 -15.66 4.63 -5.83
CA TYR A 191 -14.24 4.62 -6.21
C TYR A 191 -13.48 3.46 -5.55
N PHE A 192 -13.56 3.32 -4.22
CA PHE A 192 -12.88 2.24 -3.50
C PHE A 192 -13.49 0.86 -3.75
N LEU A 193 -14.81 0.79 -3.90
CA LEU A 193 -15.49 -0.45 -4.27
C LEU A 193 -15.05 -0.93 -5.65
N SER A 194 -14.99 -0.03 -6.62
CA SER A 194 -14.50 -0.34 -7.97
C SER A 194 -13.06 -0.80 -7.96
N ALA A 195 -12.20 -0.19 -7.13
CA ALA A 195 -10.84 -0.66 -6.95
C ALA A 195 -10.80 -2.11 -6.43
N ALA A 196 -11.56 -2.43 -5.39
CA ALA A 196 -11.61 -3.77 -4.83
C ALA A 196 -12.15 -4.82 -5.83
N VAL A 197 -13.27 -4.52 -6.49
CA VAL A 197 -13.92 -5.41 -7.46
C VAL A 197 -13.08 -5.60 -8.72
N SER A 198 -12.29 -4.61 -9.12
CA SER A 198 -11.43 -4.69 -10.31
C SER A 198 -10.19 -5.58 -10.11
N LEU A 199 -9.72 -5.79 -8.88
CA LEU A 199 -8.52 -6.59 -8.61
C LEU A 199 -8.55 -7.99 -9.24
N PRO A 200 -9.62 -8.81 -9.09
CA PRO A 200 -9.70 -10.11 -9.74
C PRO A 200 -9.70 -10.02 -11.27
N LEU A 201 -10.29 -8.96 -11.84
CA LEU A 201 -10.32 -8.73 -13.28
C LEU A 201 -8.92 -8.40 -13.80
N TRP A 202 -8.18 -7.54 -13.11
CA TRP A 202 -6.79 -7.24 -13.43
C TRP A 202 -5.89 -8.47 -13.33
N MET A 203 -6.10 -9.32 -12.33
CA MET A 203 -5.34 -10.58 -12.23
C MET A 203 -5.61 -11.54 -13.41
N ARG A 204 -6.83 -11.52 -13.98
CA ARG A 204 -7.09 -12.22 -15.24
C ARG A 204 -6.36 -11.57 -16.43
N GLY A 205 -6.33 -10.23 -16.47
CA GLY A 205 -5.58 -9.46 -17.48
C GLY A 205 -4.07 -9.74 -17.43
N VAL A 206 -3.48 -9.81 -16.24
CA VAL A 206 -2.05 -10.13 -16.04
C VAL A 206 -1.67 -11.47 -16.67
N ARG A 207 -2.56 -12.46 -16.65
CA ARG A 207 -2.31 -13.77 -17.28
C ARG A 207 -2.04 -13.69 -18.80
N ARG A 208 -2.55 -12.66 -19.48
CA ARG A 208 -2.41 -12.47 -20.93
C ARG A 208 -1.40 -11.41 -21.30
N LEU A 209 -1.32 -10.33 -20.51
CA LEU A 209 -0.55 -9.13 -20.80
C LEU A 209 0.78 -9.06 -20.04
N GLY A 210 0.91 -9.79 -18.95
CA GLY A 210 1.97 -9.61 -17.95
C GLY A 210 1.72 -8.39 -17.04
N LEU A 211 2.51 -8.27 -15.97
CA LEU A 211 2.33 -7.22 -14.95
C LEU A 211 2.53 -5.81 -15.51
N ALA A 212 3.59 -5.58 -16.28
CA ALA A 212 3.94 -4.24 -16.76
C ALA A 212 2.90 -3.65 -17.73
N ARG A 213 2.42 -4.45 -18.68
CA ARG A 213 1.40 -4.01 -19.65
C ARG A 213 0.03 -3.84 -18.99
N ALA A 214 -0.30 -4.70 -18.04
CA ALA A 214 -1.54 -4.56 -17.27
C ALA A 214 -1.52 -3.27 -16.44
N TRP A 215 -0.39 -2.91 -15.81
CA TRP A 215 -0.24 -1.65 -15.11
C TRP A 215 -0.34 -0.45 -16.04
N LEU A 216 0.34 -0.49 -17.20
CA LEU A 216 0.21 0.55 -18.21
C LEU A 216 -1.25 0.74 -18.66
N ALA A 217 -2.00 -0.34 -18.85
CA ALA A 217 -3.42 -0.25 -19.19
C ALA A 217 -4.24 0.44 -18.09
N GLY A 218 -3.93 0.18 -16.81
CA GLY A 218 -4.53 0.89 -15.69
C GLY A 218 -4.20 2.39 -15.67
N ILE A 219 -2.94 2.76 -15.92
CA ILE A 219 -2.51 4.16 -16.03
C ILE A 219 -3.28 4.87 -17.16
N VAL A 220 -3.37 4.24 -18.32
CA VAL A 220 -4.14 4.79 -19.46
C VAL A 220 -5.62 4.94 -19.10
N LEU A 221 -6.22 3.96 -18.43
CA LEU A 221 -7.60 4.05 -17.97
C LEU A 221 -7.80 5.21 -16.99
N ALA A 222 -6.87 5.42 -16.04
CA ALA A 222 -6.91 6.56 -15.12
C ALA A 222 -6.87 7.89 -15.87
N VAL A 223 -5.92 8.04 -16.81
CA VAL A 223 -5.79 9.26 -17.61
C VAL A 223 -7.07 9.55 -18.40
N LEU A 224 -7.66 8.53 -19.04
CA LEU A 224 -8.91 8.70 -19.79
C LEU A 224 -10.08 9.06 -18.87
N ALA A 225 -10.19 8.43 -17.69
CA ALA A 225 -11.23 8.75 -16.72
C ALA A 225 -11.13 10.21 -16.25
N PHE A 226 -9.92 10.67 -15.89
CA PHE A 226 -9.71 12.06 -15.45
C PHE A 226 -9.84 13.07 -16.59
N ALA A 227 -9.45 12.73 -17.82
CA ALA A 227 -9.72 13.56 -18.99
C ALA A 227 -11.24 13.74 -19.21
N GLY A 228 -12.03 12.68 -18.99
CA GLY A 228 -13.49 12.75 -19.00
C GLY A 228 -14.03 13.66 -17.89
N ALA A 229 -13.46 13.62 -16.68
CA ALA A 229 -13.87 14.51 -15.60
C ALA A 229 -13.71 16.00 -15.95
N ALA A 230 -12.69 16.37 -16.73
CA ALA A 230 -12.45 17.75 -17.13
C ALA A 230 -13.56 18.37 -18.01
N THR A 231 -14.46 17.52 -18.56
CA THR A 231 -15.59 17.97 -19.39
C THR A 231 -16.88 18.15 -18.60
N LEU A 232 -16.89 17.81 -17.31
CA LEU A 232 -18.10 17.84 -16.47
C LEU A 232 -18.33 19.22 -15.86
N GLY A 233 -19.61 19.57 -15.71
CA GLY A 233 -20.08 20.82 -15.14
C GLY A 233 -21.13 20.63 -14.04
N PRO A 234 -21.78 21.73 -13.62
CA PRO A 234 -22.81 21.69 -12.59
C PRO A 234 -23.95 20.72 -12.94
N GLY A 235 -24.29 19.83 -12.03
CA GLY A 235 -25.36 18.84 -12.20
C GLY A 235 -24.94 17.50 -12.81
N ASP A 236 -23.70 17.34 -13.31
CA ASP A 236 -23.22 16.11 -13.97
C ASP A 236 -22.82 15.00 -12.97
N SER A 237 -23.50 14.93 -11.82
CA SER A 237 -23.18 13.96 -10.75
C SER A 237 -23.23 12.51 -11.24
N THR A 238 -24.16 12.16 -12.14
CA THR A 238 -24.27 10.81 -12.69
C THR A 238 -23.09 10.46 -13.58
N ALA A 239 -22.62 11.39 -14.41
CA ALA A 239 -21.43 11.19 -15.24
C ALA A 239 -20.18 11.07 -14.38
N PHE A 240 -20.12 11.82 -13.28
CA PHE A 240 -19.01 11.71 -12.32
C PHE A 240 -18.95 10.35 -11.61
N LEU A 241 -20.07 9.67 -11.37
CA LEU A 241 -20.08 8.28 -10.88
C LEU A 241 -19.34 7.35 -11.84
N ILE A 242 -19.48 7.54 -13.15
CA ILE A 242 -18.72 6.76 -14.15
C ILE A 242 -17.23 7.04 -14.01
N VAL A 243 -16.84 8.32 -13.86
CA VAL A 243 -15.44 8.67 -13.62
C VAL A 243 -14.91 7.99 -12.35
N CYS A 244 -15.66 8.01 -11.26
CA CYS A 244 -15.28 7.34 -10.01
C CYS A 244 -15.14 5.82 -10.20
N ALA A 245 -16.04 5.17 -10.94
CA ALA A 245 -15.97 3.75 -11.22
C ALA A 245 -14.74 3.38 -12.06
N LEU A 246 -14.46 4.13 -13.13
CA LEU A 246 -13.33 3.87 -14.03
C LEU A 246 -11.98 4.19 -13.35
N SER A 247 -11.88 5.34 -12.67
CA SER A 247 -10.65 5.70 -11.96
C SER A 247 -10.40 4.78 -10.76
N GLY A 248 -11.47 4.35 -10.07
CA GLY A 248 -11.39 3.32 -9.03
C GLY A 248 -10.90 1.99 -9.59
N ALA A 249 -11.41 1.55 -10.74
CA ALA A 249 -10.91 0.34 -11.40
C ALA A 249 -9.41 0.46 -11.77
N ALA A 250 -8.98 1.63 -12.22
CA ALA A 250 -7.56 1.92 -12.48
C ALA A 250 -6.71 1.86 -11.20
N LEU A 251 -7.21 2.40 -10.08
CA LEU A 251 -6.55 2.31 -8.77
C LEU A 251 -6.23 0.85 -8.39
N GLY A 252 -7.08 -0.11 -8.75
CA GLY A 252 -6.82 -1.53 -8.50
C GLY A 252 -5.48 -2.00 -9.09
N THR A 253 -5.04 -1.46 -10.25
CA THR A 253 -3.71 -1.78 -10.81
C THR A 253 -2.60 -1.14 -10.01
N ASP A 254 -2.76 0.11 -9.58
CA ASP A 254 -1.75 0.86 -8.82
C ASP A 254 -1.50 0.25 -7.44
N LEU A 255 -2.51 -0.34 -6.85
CA LEU A 255 -2.37 -1.05 -5.58
C LEU A 255 -1.62 -2.37 -5.74
N ALA A 256 -1.95 -3.18 -6.75
CA ALA A 256 -1.48 -4.56 -6.83
C ALA A 256 -0.22 -4.76 -7.66
N LEU A 257 -0.07 -4.06 -8.80
CA LEU A 257 0.92 -4.43 -9.80
C LEU A 257 2.32 -3.89 -9.54
N PRO A 258 2.53 -2.66 -9.03
CA PRO A 258 3.87 -2.13 -8.78
C PRO A 258 4.67 -2.93 -7.76
N GLY A 259 4.01 -3.38 -6.67
CA GLY A 259 4.65 -4.22 -5.65
C GLY A 259 5.02 -5.61 -6.20
N ALA A 260 4.19 -6.17 -7.08
CA ALA A 260 4.48 -7.43 -7.76
C ALA A 260 5.62 -7.31 -8.77
N LEU A 261 5.69 -6.18 -9.51
CA LEU A 261 6.81 -5.85 -10.40
C LEU A 261 8.10 -5.70 -9.63
N LEU A 262 8.06 -5.03 -8.47
CA LEU A 262 9.23 -4.90 -7.61
C LEU A 262 9.77 -6.27 -7.17
N ALA A 263 8.91 -7.17 -6.74
CA ALA A 263 9.32 -8.53 -6.40
C ALA A 263 9.93 -9.27 -7.59
N GLY A 264 9.45 -8.99 -8.82
CA GLY A 264 10.05 -9.48 -10.06
C GLY A 264 11.47 -8.93 -10.28
N VAL A 265 11.63 -7.62 -10.20
CA VAL A 265 12.93 -6.94 -10.36
C VAL A 265 13.96 -7.47 -9.38
N ILE A 266 13.59 -7.72 -8.12
CA ILE A 266 14.49 -8.29 -7.11
C ILE A 266 14.92 -9.71 -7.52
N ALA A 267 13.96 -10.54 -7.97
CA ALA A 267 14.26 -11.91 -8.40
C ALA A 267 15.18 -11.94 -9.62
N ASP A 268 14.89 -11.13 -10.64
CA ASP A 268 15.65 -11.06 -11.90
C ASP A 268 17.06 -10.47 -11.69
N SER A 269 17.24 -9.64 -10.66
CA SER A 269 18.53 -9.09 -10.27
C SER A 269 19.43 -10.06 -9.52
N GLY A 270 18.94 -11.25 -9.16
CA GLY A 270 19.65 -12.24 -8.33
C GLY A 270 19.76 -11.85 -6.85
N ASP A 271 19.02 -10.81 -6.42
CA ASP A 271 19.10 -10.24 -5.07
C ASP A 271 18.08 -10.90 -4.09
N ARG A 272 17.37 -11.94 -4.58
CA ARG A 272 16.36 -12.66 -3.81
C ARG A 272 16.98 -13.44 -2.64
N GLY A 273 16.38 -13.32 -1.47
CA GLY A 273 16.85 -13.94 -0.22
C GLY A 273 17.90 -13.11 0.52
N HIS A 274 18.39 -12.02 -0.07
CA HIS A 274 19.50 -11.24 0.49
C HIS A 274 19.21 -9.74 0.66
N ALA A 275 18.47 -9.11 -0.25
CA ALA A 275 18.34 -7.66 -0.32
C ALA A 275 16.91 -7.12 -0.31
N GLU A 276 15.88 -7.96 -0.22
CA GLU A 276 14.47 -7.55 -0.30
C GLU A 276 14.15 -6.40 0.66
N GLY A 277 14.62 -6.49 1.91
CA GLY A 277 14.38 -5.45 2.90
C GLY A 277 14.91 -4.07 2.46
N THR A 278 16.02 -4.02 1.75
CA THR A 278 16.60 -2.76 1.25
C THR A 278 15.77 -2.21 0.08
N TYR A 279 15.32 -3.08 -0.84
CA TYR A 279 14.44 -2.68 -1.94
C TYR A 279 13.10 -2.15 -1.43
N PHE A 280 12.44 -2.88 -0.54
CA PHE A 280 11.19 -2.45 0.06
C PHE A 280 11.35 -1.25 1.00
N GLY A 281 12.53 -1.05 1.58
CA GLY A 281 12.89 0.16 2.31
C GLY A 281 12.79 1.41 1.41
N TRP A 282 13.47 1.41 0.27
CA TRP A 282 13.39 2.50 -0.71
C TRP A 282 11.98 2.66 -1.29
N TRP A 283 11.31 1.55 -1.54
CA TRP A 283 9.92 1.57 -1.99
C TRP A 283 8.99 2.25 -0.98
N ASN A 284 9.15 1.94 0.31
CA ASN A 284 8.36 2.56 1.37
C ASN A 284 8.64 4.07 1.50
N VAL A 285 9.89 4.51 1.28
CA VAL A 285 10.22 5.93 1.18
C VAL A 285 9.46 6.57 0.01
N ALA A 286 9.49 5.95 -1.17
CA ALA A 286 8.79 6.45 -2.35
C ALA A 286 7.26 6.54 -2.14
N VAL A 287 6.64 5.51 -1.53
CA VAL A 287 5.22 5.54 -1.16
C VAL A 287 4.90 6.74 -0.28
N LYS A 288 5.73 7.02 0.72
CA LYS A 288 5.51 8.14 1.64
C LYS A 288 5.75 9.51 1.02
N LEU A 289 6.61 9.60 0.02
CA LEU A 289 6.83 10.84 -0.72
C LEU A 289 5.70 11.15 -1.71
N ASN A 290 4.90 10.15 -2.08
CA ASN A 290 3.71 10.31 -2.93
C ASN A 290 2.43 10.63 -2.14
N LEU A 291 2.45 10.59 -0.80
CA LEU A 291 1.33 10.97 0.08
C LEU A 291 1.36 12.45 0.41
#